data_bc300b1ac306697b4cdd43db7f4043bd
#
_entry.id   bc300b1ac306697b4cdd43db7f4043bd
#
_cell.length_a   1.000
_cell.length_b   1.000
_cell.length_c   1.000
_cell.angle_alpha   90.00
_cell.angle_beta   90.00
_cell.angle_gamma   90.00
#
_symmetry.space_group_name_H-M   'P 1'
#
loop_
_entity.id
_entity.type
_entity.pdbx_description
1 polymer ?
#
loop_
_entity_poly.entity_id
_entity_poly.type
_entity_poly.pdbx_seq_one_letter_code
_entity_poly.pdbx_strand_id
1 'polypeptide(L)'
;FNVWADPEAAHVVYNSGMRIEMVGWDVSWQDAVIMDDFAAELRALSPLGEFAIDIQRPVGEFGNWVTNITGFDFPDPFALCVAIDDSIVTLEETRYVDVILGENDARGQTMVDWLGVTKKPANTRVVLRADQAKFKDMLRAALRG
;
A
#
# COMPACT_ATOMS: atom_id res chain seq x y z
N PHE A 1 2.82 -0.23 -9.13
CA PHE A 1 2.33 0.38 -10.37
C PHE A 1 2.75 1.85 -10.49
N ASN A 2 2.46 2.71 -9.50
CA ASN A 2 2.70 4.16 -9.58
C ASN A 2 4.18 4.51 -9.86
N VAL A 3 5.12 3.88 -9.15
CA VAL A 3 6.57 4.06 -9.37
C VAL A 3 7.00 3.57 -10.75
N TRP A 4 6.42 2.47 -11.22
CA TRP A 4 6.69 1.93 -12.55
C TRP A 4 6.15 2.83 -13.67
N ALA A 5 5.01 3.48 -13.44
CA ALA A 5 4.38 4.35 -14.43
C ALA A 5 5.22 5.61 -14.74
N ASP A 6 5.91 6.17 -13.73
CA ASP A 6 6.84 7.29 -13.89
C ASP A 6 8.02 7.16 -12.90
N PRO A 7 9.02 6.34 -13.24
CA PRO A 7 10.18 6.11 -12.38
C PRO A 7 11.02 7.36 -12.14
N GLU A 8 11.11 8.24 -13.11
CA GLU A 8 11.85 9.50 -13.00
C GLU A 8 11.20 10.44 -11.99
N ALA A 9 9.90 10.61 -12.04
CA ALA A 9 9.19 11.41 -11.05
C ALA A 9 9.32 10.81 -9.64
N ALA A 10 9.20 9.49 -9.51
CA ALA A 10 9.40 8.81 -8.23
C ALA A 10 10.82 8.99 -7.70
N HIS A 11 11.85 8.88 -8.55
CA HIS A 11 13.23 9.16 -8.19
C HIS A 11 13.41 10.60 -7.67
N VAL A 12 12.83 11.58 -8.33
CA VAL A 12 12.86 12.99 -7.89
C VAL A 12 12.23 13.13 -6.51
N VAL A 13 11.07 12.49 -6.27
CA VAL A 13 10.38 12.52 -4.97
C VAL A 13 11.26 11.93 -3.87
N TYR A 14 11.80 10.71 -4.06
CA TYR A 14 12.66 10.08 -3.05
C TYR A 14 13.93 10.88 -2.71
N ASN A 15 14.44 11.65 -3.67
CA ASN A 15 15.63 12.48 -3.48
C ASN A 15 15.32 13.96 -3.16
N SER A 16 14.06 14.33 -2.94
CA SER A 16 13.63 15.72 -2.72
C SER A 16 13.98 16.30 -1.34
N GLY A 17 14.30 15.44 -0.37
CA GLY A 17 14.48 15.85 1.04
C GLY A 17 13.16 16.04 1.79
N MET A 18 11.99 15.80 1.20
CA MET A 18 10.71 15.77 1.89
C MET A 18 10.64 14.59 2.86
N ARG A 19 9.78 14.69 3.88
CA ARG A 19 9.41 13.52 4.69
C ARG A 19 8.58 12.57 3.82
N ILE A 20 9.10 11.36 3.61
CA ILE A 20 8.46 10.33 2.80
C ILE A 20 8.12 9.13 3.68
N GLU A 21 6.90 8.65 3.55
CA GLU A 21 6.43 7.41 4.12
C GLU A 21 6.00 6.48 2.97
N MET A 22 6.65 5.33 2.89
CA MET A 22 6.38 4.35 1.86
C MET A 22 5.53 3.21 2.43
N VAL A 23 4.33 3.06 1.88
CA VAL A 23 3.44 1.93 2.13
C VAL A 23 3.46 1.08 0.87
N GLY A 24 4.25 0.01 0.89
CA GLY A 24 4.47 -0.85 -0.26
C GLY A 24 3.28 -1.78 -0.55
N TRP A 25 3.21 -2.27 -1.77
CA TRP A 25 2.17 -3.22 -2.15
C TRP A 25 2.33 -4.58 -1.46
N ASP A 26 3.54 -4.95 -1.10
CA ASP A 26 3.87 -6.11 -0.28
C ASP A 26 3.18 -6.07 1.10
N VAL A 27 3.16 -4.91 1.75
CA VAL A 27 2.45 -4.71 3.03
C VAL A 27 0.93 -4.76 2.84
N SER A 28 0.42 -4.13 1.77
CA SER A 28 -1.01 -4.19 1.42
C SER A 28 -1.49 -5.63 1.23
N TRP A 29 -0.72 -6.45 0.52
CA TRP A 29 -1.01 -7.87 0.36
C TRP A 29 -0.95 -8.69 1.65
N GLN A 30 -0.15 -8.29 2.62
CA GLN A 30 -0.06 -8.99 3.90
C GLN A 30 -1.15 -8.55 4.89
N ASP A 31 -1.38 -7.25 4.99
CA ASP A 31 -2.12 -6.68 6.13
C ASP A 31 -3.40 -5.92 5.72
N ALA A 32 -3.70 -5.78 4.41
CA ALA A 32 -4.86 -5.02 3.92
C ALA A 32 -5.77 -5.79 2.95
N VAL A 33 -5.67 -7.12 2.92
CA VAL A 33 -6.54 -7.96 2.07
C VAL A 33 -7.94 -8.01 2.65
N ILE A 34 -8.92 -7.77 1.80
CA ILE A 34 -10.36 -7.83 2.08
C ILE A 34 -10.89 -9.15 1.50
N MET A 35 -11.25 -10.07 2.38
CA MET A 35 -11.87 -11.34 2.01
C MET A 35 -13.37 -11.15 1.77
N ASP A 36 -13.99 -12.08 1.04
CA ASP A 36 -15.38 -11.99 0.58
C ASP A 36 -16.39 -11.77 1.72
N ASP A 37 -16.19 -12.39 2.87
CA ASP A 37 -17.05 -12.24 4.05
C ASP A 37 -17.00 -10.81 4.61
N PHE A 38 -15.80 -10.24 4.70
CA PHE A 38 -15.62 -8.87 5.17
C PHE A 38 -16.05 -7.86 4.10
N ALA A 39 -15.85 -8.14 2.82
CA ALA A 39 -16.38 -7.32 1.72
C ALA A 39 -17.92 -7.26 1.78
N ALA A 40 -18.59 -8.40 2.01
CA ALA A 40 -20.05 -8.45 2.18
C ALA A 40 -20.52 -7.67 3.41
N GLU A 41 -19.79 -7.74 4.53
CA GLU A 41 -20.05 -6.92 5.72
C GLU A 41 -19.99 -5.43 5.38
N LEU A 42 -18.87 -4.96 4.79
CA LEU A 42 -18.67 -3.55 4.45
C LEU A 42 -19.72 -3.04 3.46
N ARG A 43 -20.07 -3.87 2.46
CA ARG A 43 -21.08 -3.55 1.47
C ARG A 43 -22.47 -3.32 2.10
N ALA A 44 -22.80 -4.03 3.16
CA ALA A 44 -24.08 -3.94 3.85
C ALA A 44 -24.19 -2.76 4.83
N LEU A 45 -23.10 -2.04 5.13
CA LEU A 45 -23.09 -0.97 6.12
C LEU A 45 -23.91 0.25 5.69
N SER A 46 -23.81 0.63 4.42
CA SER A 46 -24.46 1.84 3.88
C SER A 46 -24.39 1.86 2.35
N PRO A 47 -25.10 2.78 1.68
CA PRO A 47 -24.94 3.02 0.23
C PRO A 47 -23.50 3.38 -0.18
N LEU A 48 -22.73 4.04 0.71
CA LEU A 48 -21.31 4.31 0.48
C LEU A 48 -20.49 3.02 0.54
N GLY A 49 -20.77 2.14 1.49
CA GLY A 49 -20.14 0.82 1.59
C GLY A 49 -20.43 -0.05 0.36
N GLU A 50 -21.68 -0.06 -0.10
CA GLU A 50 -22.06 -0.75 -1.35
C GLU A 50 -21.25 -0.23 -2.54
N PHE A 51 -21.22 1.08 -2.74
CA PHE A 51 -20.45 1.69 -3.82
C PHE A 51 -18.96 1.38 -3.72
N ALA A 52 -18.36 1.55 -2.53
CA ALA A 52 -16.92 1.34 -2.31
C ALA A 52 -16.48 -0.09 -2.62
N ILE A 53 -17.31 -1.07 -2.31
CA ILE A 53 -17.00 -2.49 -2.59
C ILE A 53 -17.28 -2.83 -4.06
N ASP A 54 -18.39 -2.35 -4.62
CA ASP A 54 -18.77 -2.71 -5.99
C ASP A 54 -17.78 -2.17 -7.04
N ILE A 55 -17.14 -1.02 -6.80
CA ILE A 55 -16.09 -0.50 -7.70
C ILE A 55 -14.80 -1.33 -7.66
N GLN A 56 -14.59 -2.17 -6.64
CA GLN A 56 -13.41 -3.04 -6.54
C GLN A 56 -13.56 -4.35 -7.32
N ARG A 57 -14.72 -4.66 -7.85
CA ARG A 57 -14.96 -5.93 -8.58
C ARG A 57 -13.91 -6.19 -9.69
N PRO A 58 -13.59 -5.23 -10.59
CA PRO A 58 -12.60 -5.47 -11.63
C PRO A 58 -11.20 -5.74 -11.06
N VAL A 59 -10.85 -5.11 -9.95
CA VAL A 59 -9.56 -5.32 -9.26
C VAL A 59 -9.51 -6.71 -8.64
N GLY A 60 -10.60 -7.14 -7.98
CA GLY A 60 -10.72 -8.48 -7.40
C GLY A 60 -10.63 -9.58 -8.46
N GLU A 61 -11.34 -9.42 -9.60
CA GLU A 61 -11.28 -10.36 -10.72
C GLU A 61 -9.87 -10.47 -11.32
N PHE A 62 -9.18 -9.34 -11.50
CA PHE A 62 -7.79 -9.30 -11.96
C PHE A 62 -6.84 -9.93 -10.94
N GLY A 63 -7.00 -9.62 -9.65
CA GLY A 63 -6.20 -10.19 -8.56
C GLY A 63 -6.33 -11.71 -8.51
N ASN A 64 -7.54 -12.22 -8.55
CA ASN A 64 -7.81 -13.66 -8.58
C ASN A 64 -7.16 -14.36 -9.78
N TRP A 65 -7.20 -13.74 -10.96
CA TRP A 65 -6.59 -14.28 -12.16
C TRP A 65 -5.05 -14.34 -12.07
N VAL A 66 -4.42 -13.32 -11.46
CA VAL A 66 -2.94 -13.22 -11.37
C VAL A 66 -2.38 -14.03 -10.20
N THR A 67 -3.06 -14.03 -9.05
CA THR A 67 -2.50 -14.54 -7.79
C THR A 67 -3.20 -15.80 -7.28
N ASN A 68 -4.35 -16.15 -7.83
CA ASN A 68 -5.23 -17.23 -7.35
C ASN A 68 -5.65 -17.07 -5.86
N ILE A 69 -5.71 -15.83 -5.37
CA ILE A 69 -6.16 -15.48 -4.03
C ILE A 69 -7.58 -14.95 -4.13
N THR A 70 -8.47 -15.45 -3.27
CA THR A 70 -9.83 -14.92 -3.10
C THR A 70 -9.79 -13.59 -2.36
N GLY A 71 -10.58 -12.60 -2.82
CA GLY A 71 -10.58 -11.26 -2.24
C GLY A 71 -9.76 -10.25 -3.04
N PHE A 72 -9.56 -9.08 -2.48
CA PHE A 72 -8.77 -8.01 -3.07
C PHE A 72 -8.05 -7.21 -1.96
N ASP A 73 -6.97 -6.56 -2.30
CA ASP A 73 -6.30 -5.62 -1.41
C ASP A 73 -6.80 -4.19 -1.62
N PHE A 74 -6.67 -3.37 -0.58
CA PHE A 74 -7.05 -1.97 -0.58
C PHE A 74 -5.83 -1.06 -0.38
N PRO A 75 -4.91 -0.96 -1.36
CA PRO A 75 -3.65 -0.25 -1.17
C PRO A 75 -3.85 1.24 -0.86
N ASP A 76 -4.70 1.96 -1.60
CA ASP A 76 -4.91 3.39 -1.40
C ASP A 76 -5.64 3.70 -0.09
N PRO A 77 -6.77 3.06 0.25
CA PRO A 77 -7.38 3.21 1.58
C PRO A 77 -6.46 2.82 2.72
N PHE A 78 -5.62 1.79 2.54
CA PHE A 78 -4.66 1.37 3.54
C PHE A 78 -3.57 2.43 3.78
N ALA A 79 -2.97 2.95 2.72
CA ALA A 79 -1.99 4.03 2.82
C ALA A 79 -2.60 5.29 3.47
N LEU A 80 -3.86 5.61 3.16
CA LEU A 80 -4.58 6.71 3.81
C LEU A 80 -4.80 6.45 5.31
N CYS A 81 -5.16 5.22 5.70
CA CYS A 81 -5.30 4.86 7.10
C CYS A 81 -3.97 5.02 7.88
N VAL A 82 -2.85 4.63 7.28
CA VAL A 82 -1.51 4.87 7.87
C VAL A 82 -1.26 6.37 8.06
N ALA A 83 -1.60 7.20 7.07
CA ALA A 83 -1.42 8.64 7.15
C ALA A 83 -2.32 9.33 8.19
N ILE A 84 -3.53 8.79 8.47
CA ILE A 84 -4.49 9.33 9.44
C ILE A 84 -4.14 8.91 10.87
N ASP A 85 -3.75 7.66 11.06
CA ASP A 85 -3.46 7.08 12.37
C ASP A 85 -2.21 6.22 12.34
N ASP A 86 -1.10 6.82 12.69
CA ASP A 86 0.23 6.19 12.71
C ASP A 86 0.30 4.94 13.61
N SER A 87 -0.57 4.82 14.61
CA SER A 87 -0.60 3.67 15.51
C SER A 87 -1.11 2.37 14.85
N ILE A 88 -1.51 2.41 13.58
CA ILE A 88 -1.77 1.23 12.76
C ILE A 88 -0.48 0.50 12.37
N VAL A 89 0.65 1.21 12.30
CA VAL A 89 1.95 0.63 11.92
C VAL A 89 2.53 -0.15 13.09
N THR A 90 2.82 -1.43 12.86
CA THR A 90 3.37 -2.34 13.88
C THR A 90 4.85 -2.65 13.67
N LEU A 91 5.35 -2.46 12.45
CA LEU A 91 6.76 -2.61 12.11
C LEU A 91 7.14 -1.65 11.00
N GLU A 92 8.23 -0.93 11.19
CA GLU A 92 8.78 0.02 10.23
C GLU A 92 10.30 0.10 10.33
N GLU A 93 10.91 0.60 9.29
CA GLU A 93 12.34 0.94 9.29
C GLU A 93 12.58 2.21 8.46
N THR A 94 13.52 3.05 8.89
CA THR A 94 13.95 4.19 8.09
C THR A 94 15.18 3.80 7.28
N ARG A 95 15.08 3.86 5.95
CA ARG A 95 16.13 3.41 5.02
C ARG A 95 16.34 4.42 3.89
N TYR A 96 17.47 4.28 3.21
CA TYR A 96 17.64 4.92 1.91
C TYR A 96 16.81 4.14 0.89
N VAL A 97 15.96 4.86 0.17
CA VAL A 97 15.11 4.32 -0.90
C VAL A 97 15.35 5.13 -2.17
N ASP A 98 15.40 4.43 -3.28
CA ASP A 98 15.49 5.02 -4.61
C ASP A 98 14.80 4.14 -5.65
N VAL A 99 14.76 4.57 -6.90
CA VAL A 99 14.12 3.87 -8.01
C VAL A 99 15.15 3.51 -9.07
N ILE A 100 15.03 2.32 -9.61
CA ILE A 100 15.90 1.86 -10.70
C ILE A 100 15.45 2.50 -12.02
N LEU A 101 16.31 3.36 -12.59
CA LEU A 101 16.04 4.09 -13.83
C LEU A 101 16.68 3.45 -15.07
N GLY A 102 17.55 2.44 -14.89
CA GLY A 102 18.25 1.79 -16.00
C GLY A 102 17.27 1.13 -16.99
N GLU A 103 17.63 1.12 -18.26
CA GLU A 103 16.87 0.45 -19.33
C GLU A 103 17.08 -1.09 -19.26
N ASN A 104 16.46 -1.71 -18.25
CA ASN A 104 16.48 -3.15 -18.02
C ASN A 104 15.16 -3.60 -17.38
N ASP A 105 15.00 -4.90 -17.16
CA ASP A 105 13.78 -5.51 -16.63
C ASP A 105 13.42 -5.03 -15.21
N ALA A 106 14.36 -4.42 -14.48
CA ALA A 106 14.12 -3.88 -13.15
C ALA A 106 13.73 -2.37 -13.16
N ARG A 107 13.63 -1.73 -14.32
CA ARG A 107 13.21 -0.33 -14.42
C ARG A 107 11.88 -0.09 -13.70
N GLY A 108 11.84 0.92 -12.86
CA GLY A 108 10.66 1.25 -12.05
C GLY A 108 10.55 0.44 -10.75
N GLN A 109 11.51 -0.45 -10.48
CA GLN A 109 11.55 -1.15 -9.19
C GLN A 109 12.06 -0.21 -8.09
N THR A 110 11.36 -0.20 -6.96
CA THR A 110 11.80 0.50 -5.75
C THR A 110 12.94 -0.28 -5.10
N MET A 111 14.07 0.36 -4.90
CA MET A 111 15.25 -0.21 -4.24
C MET A 111 15.34 0.32 -2.82
N VAL A 112 15.29 -0.57 -1.83
CA VAL A 112 15.50 -0.25 -0.41
C VAL A 112 16.86 -0.75 0.04
N ASP A 113 17.71 0.13 0.54
CA ASP A 113 19.04 -0.24 1.03
C ASP A 113 18.98 -0.78 2.47
N TRP A 114 18.59 -2.05 2.58
CA TRP A 114 18.44 -2.73 3.88
C TRP A 114 19.74 -2.86 4.65
N LEU A 115 20.86 -3.00 3.96
CA LEU A 115 22.16 -3.25 4.55
C LEU A 115 23.04 -2.01 4.66
N GLY A 116 22.60 -0.86 4.16
CA GLY A 116 23.37 0.38 4.17
C GLY A 116 24.60 0.35 3.24
N VAL A 117 24.57 -0.48 2.21
CA VAL A 117 25.71 -0.65 1.28
C VAL A 117 25.98 0.58 0.44
N THR A 118 24.96 1.39 0.15
CA THR A 118 25.10 2.65 -0.60
C THR A 118 25.78 3.74 0.21
N LYS A 119 25.81 3.63 1.54
CA LYS A 119 26.28 4.64 2.48
C LYS A 119 25.58 6.01 2.34
N LYS A 120 24.43 6.05 1.68
CA LYS A 120 23.58 7.23 1.57
C LYS A 120 22.74 7.39 2.84
N PRO A 121 22.41 8.63 3.25
CA PRO A 121 21.54 8.85 4.40
C PRO A 121 20.14 8.29 4.12
N ALA A 122 19.51 7.74 5.15
CA ALA A 122 18.13 7.30 5.06
C ALA A 122 17.20 8.48 4.71
N ASN A 123 16.27 8.27 3.79
CA ASN A 123 15.38 9.32 3.25
C ASN A 123 13.90 8.95 3.37
N THR A 124 13.57 7.69 3.73
CA THR A 124 12.20 7.19 3.68
C THR A 124 11.91 6.31 4.89
N ARG A 125 10.77 6.54 5.53
CA ARG A 125 10.15 5.62 6.47
C ARG A 125 9.45 4.52 5.68
N VAL A 126 9.87 3.29 5.83
CA VAL A 126 9.33 2.13 5.13
C VAL A 126 8.43 1.37 6.09
N VAL A 127 7.15 1.32 5.80
CA VAL A 127 6.17 0.51 6.55
C VAL A 127 6.34 -0.94 6.12
N LEU A 128 6.46 -1.85 7.09
CA LEU A 128 6.70 -3.28 6.85
C LEU A 128 5.55 -4.16 7.33
N ARG A 129 4.83 -3.73 8.37
CA ARG A 129 3.66 -4.42 8.90
C ARG A 129 2.68 -3.43 9.51
N ALA A 130 1.42 -3.80 9.49
CA ALA A 130 0.35 -3.04 10.10
C ALA A 130 -0.65 -3.93 10.84
N ASP A 131 -1.46 -3.32 11.72
CA ASP A 131 -2.55 -3.96 12.41
C ASP A 131 -3.77 -4.10 11.49
N GLN A 132 -3.98 -5.30 10.96
CA GLN A 132 -5.11 -5.61 10.08
C GLN A 132 -6.46 -5.40 10.77
N ALA A 133 -6.57 -5.70 12.07
CA ALA A 133 -7.84 -5.53 12.79
C ALA A 133 -8.19 -4.04 12.89
N LYS A 134 -7.20 -3.22 13.22
CA LYS A 134 -7.37 -1.77 13.26
C LYS A 134 -7.71 -1.18 11.88
N PHE A 135 -7.07 -1.65 10.82
CA PHE A 135 -7.42 -1.25 9.45
C PHE A 135 -8.88 -1.57 9.14
N LYS A 136 -9.35 -2.78 9.46
CA LYS A 136 -10.75 -3.19 9.27
C LYS A 136 -11.72 -2.31 10.07
N ASP A 137 -11.36 -1.95 11.30
CA ASP A 137 -12.19 -1.07 12.12
C ASP A 137 -12.26 0.35 11.57
N MET A 138 -11.17 0.88 11.03
CA MET A 138 -11.15 2.18 10.34
C MET A 138 -12.04 2.16 9.09
N LEU A 139 -11.99 1.09 8.29
CA LEU A 139 -12.90 0.92 7.15
C LEU A 139 -14.38 0.88 7.58
N ARG A 140 -14.71 0.11 8.62
CA ARG A 140 -16.07 0.08 9.18
C ARG A 140 -16.54 1.46 9.59
N ALA A 141 -15.68 2.21 10.28
CA ALA A 141 -16.01 3.57 10.73
C ALA A 141 -16.23 4.52 9.54
N ALA A 142 -15.37 4.46 8.52
CA ALA A 142 -15.47 5.32 7.35
C ALA A 142 -16.71 5.03 6.47
N LEU A 143 -17.14 3.75 6.41
CA LEU A 143 -18.23 3.32 5.53
C LEU A 143 -19.61 3.26 6.20
N ARG A 144 -19.72 3.55 7.48
CA ARG A 144 -21.03 3.62 8.18
C ARG A 144 -21.85 4.86 7.85
N GLY A 145 -21.22 5.93 7.38
CA GLY A 145 -21.86 7.22 7.08
C GLY A 145 -21.94 8.12 8.29
#